data_25d0a417ba98641f98b4404b239f0bf6
#
_entry.id   25d0a417ba98641f98b4404b239f0bf6
#
_cell.length_a   1.000
_cell.length_b   1.000
_cell.length_c   1.000
_cell.angle_alpha   90.00
_cell.angle_beta   90.00
_cell.angle_gamma   90.00
#
_symmetry.space_group_name_H-M   'P 1'
#
loop_
_entity.id
_entity.type
_entity.pdbx_description
1 polymer ?
#
loop_
_entity_poly.entity_id
_entity_poly.type
_entity_poly.pdbx_seq_one_letter_code
_entity_poly.pdbx_strand_id
1 'polypeptide(L)'
;MQMEGDLLELYLTGKSVRYKDISRNRTLMEGFMYAIRLMKEVDSAEELRQISRLHYEKLKYQYSGLSSVRLSNRFVHRLLFEEIDDGVVVRLIEIDDTHYGNK
;
A
#
# COMPACT_ATOMS: atom_id res chain seq x y z
N MET A 1 12.55 -0.20 3.33
CA MET A 1 11.12 -0.21 3.63
C MET A 1 10.91 -0.42 5.11
N GLN A 2 10.01 0.36 5.68
CA GLN A 2 9.68 0.24 7.10
C GLN A 2 8.22 -0.20 7.24
N MET A 3 7.97 -1.08 8.18
CA MET A 3 6.63 -1.65 8.38
C MET A 3 6.54 -2.11 9.84
N GLU A 4 5.43 -1.80 10.49
CA GLU A 4 5.26 -2.19 11.89
C GLU A 4 3.79 -2.40 12.22
N GLY A 5 3.55 -2.92 13.43
CA GLY A 5 2.20 -3.11 13.92
C GLY A 5 1.40 -4.12 13.11
N ASP A 6 0.13 -3.77 12.85
CA ASP A 6 -0.79 -4.67 12.19
C ASP A 6 -0.39 -5.00 10.76
N LEU A 7 0.26 -4.07 10.06
CA LEU A 7 0.75 -4.35 8.71
C LEU A 7 1.87 -5.37 8.73
N LEU A 8 2.78 -5.23 9.69
CA LEU A 8 3.89 -6.18 9.80
C LEU A 8 3.35 -7.57 10.12
N GLU A 9 2.37 -7.65 11.02
CA GLU A 9 1.76 -8.92 11.35
C GLU A 9 1.12 -9.56 10.11
N LEU A 10 0.37 -8.76 9.35
CA LEU A 10 -0.26 -9.25 8.12
C LEU A 10 0.78 -9.77 7.14
N TYR A 11 1.87 -9.04 6.99
CA TYR A 11 2.94 -9.43 6.07
C TYR A 11 3.63 -10.73 6.49
N LEU A 12 3.92 -10.86 7.78
CA LEU A 12 4.69 -12.01 8.27
C LEU A 12 3.84 -13.27 8.43
N THR A 13 2.59 -13.13 8.84
CA THR A 13 1.75 -14.29 9.18
C THR A 13 0.58 -14.51 8.22
N GLY A 14 0.24 -13.50 7.43
CA GLY A 14 -0.94 -13.58 6.57
C GLY A 14 -2.24 -13.39 7.35
N LYS A 15 -2.17 -12.98 8.62
CA LYS A 15 -3.33 -12.81 9.47
C LYS A 15 -3.26 -11.49 10.20
N SER A 16 -4.42 -10.90 10.47
CA SER A 16 -4.50 -9.66 11.20
C SER A 16 -5.94 -9.46 11.64
N VAL A 17 -6.15 -9.08 12.89
CA VAL A 17 -7.48 -8.75 13.38
C VAL A 17 -7.97 -7.48 12.70
N ARG A 18 -7.11 -6.46 12.62
CA ARG A 18 -7.48 -5.19 12.01
C ARG A 18 -7.75 -5.33 10.52
N TYR A 19 -6.97 -6.12 9.81
CA TYR A 19 -7.09 -6.29 8.36
C TYR A 19 -7.66 -7.66 8.01
N LYS A 20 -8.67 -8.05 8.76
CA LYS A 20 -9.30 -9.35 8.59
C LYS A 20 -9.88 -9.55 7.20
N ASP A 21 -10.45 -8.49 6.63
CA ASP A 21 -11.01 -8.54 5.29
C ASP A 21 -9.93 -8.80 4.24
N ILE A 22 -8.72 -8.29 4.46
CA ILE A 22 -7.60 -8.52 3.56
C ILE A 22 -7.11 -9.97 3.71
N SER A 23 -6.87 -10.38 4.95
CA SER A 23 -6.29 -11.70 5.20
C SER A 23 -7.20 -12.85 4.74
N ARG A 24 -8.50 -12.60 4.70
CA ARG A 24 -9.47 -13.61 4.28
C ARG A 24 -9.80 -13.56 2.79
N ASN A 25 -9.27 -12.57 2.08
CA ASN A 25 -9.55 -12.40 0.66
C ASN A 25 -8.28 -12.67 -0.12
N ARG A 26 -8.29 -13.77 -0.87
CA ARG A 26 -7.10 -14.18 -1.59
C ARG A 26 -6.60 -13.13 -2.57
N THR A 27 -7.50 -12.50 -3.30
CA THR A 27 -7.12 -11.49 -4.28
C THR A 27 -6.45 -10.30 -3.61
N LEU A 28 -7.02 -9.83 -2.49
CA LEU A 28 -6.44 -8.70 -1.76
C LEU A 28 -5.11 -9.06 -1.12
N MET A 29 -5.01 -10.27 -0.57
CA MET A 29 -3.76 -10.69 0.04
C MET A 29 -2.65 -10.83 -0.98
N GLU A 30 -2.96 -11.38 -2.15
CA GLU A 30 -1.98 -11.49 -3.23
C GLU A 30 -1.56 -10.10 -3.70
N GLY A 31 -2.52 -9.17 -3.80
CA GLY A 31 -2.21 -7.80 -4.19
C GLY A 31 -1.32 -7.10 -3.18
N PHE A 32 -1.58 -7.32 -1.90
CA PHE A 32 -0.75 -6.75 -0.84
C PHE A 32 0.69 -7.25 -0.96
N MET A 33 0.87 -8.56 -1.08
CA MET A 33 2.22 -9.14 -1.18
C MET A 33 2.92 -8.69 -2.46
N TYR A 34 2.18 -8.58 -3.56
CA TYR A 34 2.73 -8.12 -4.83
C TYR A 34 3.23 -6.68 -4.71
N ALA A 35 2.40 -5.80 -4.10
CA ALA A 35 2.79 -4.41 -3.93
C ALA A 35 4.06 -4.28 -3.11
N ILE A 36 4.14 -5.03 -2.00
CA ILE A 36 5.32 -4.97 -1.15
C ILE A 36 6.56 -5.45 -1.89
N ARG A 37 6.42 -6.54 -2.66
CA ARG A 37 7.56 -7.05 -3.42
C ARG A 37 8.08 -6.00 -4.39
N LEU A 38 7.17 -5.34 -5.12
CA LEU A 38 7.59 -4.32 -6.07
C LEU A 38 8.22 -3.11 -5.37
N MET A 39 7.66 -2.71 -4.23
CA MET A 39 8.22 -1.59 -3.48
C MET A 39 9.63 -1.87 -2.98
N LYS A 40 9.95 -3.15 -2.76
CA LYS A 40 11.31 -3.53 -2.36
C LYS A 40 12.27 -3.58 -3.55
N GLU A 41 11.75 -3.75 -4.75
CA GLU A 41 12.59 -3.94 -5.94
C GLU A 41 12.94 -2.64 -6.66
N VAL A 42 12.09 -1.62 -6.53
CA VAL A 42 12.34 -0.35 -7.23
C VAL A 42 13.38 0.47 -6.49
N ASP A 43 14.07 1.34 -7.23
CA ASP A 43 15.07 2.23 -6.64
C ASP A 43 14.45 3.43 -5.96
N SER A 44 13.24 3.80 -6.37
CA SER A 44 12.50 4.88 -5.73
C SER A 44 11.02 4.65 -5.92
N ALA A 45 10.21 5.26 -5.04
CA ALA A 45 8.75 5.10 -5.12
C ALA A 45 8.17 5.66 -6.41
N GLU A 46 8.83 6.68 -7.01
CA GLU A 46 8.37 7.24 -8.28
C GLU A 46 8.29 6.20 -9.38
N GLU A 47 9.14 5.19 -9.35
CA GLU A 47 9.12 4.16 -10.37
C GLU A 47 7.84 3.34 -10.36
N LEU A 48 7.12 3.38 -9.24
CA LEU A 48 5.84 2.66 -9.15
C LEU A 48 4.80 3.23 -10.11
N ARG A 49 4.97 4.48 -10.55
CA ARG A 49 4.06 5.09 -11.54
C ARG A 49 4.02 4.31 -12.84
N GLN A 50 5.09 3.62 -13.17
CA GLN A 50 5.17 2.90 -14.42
C GLN A 50 4.46 1.56 -14.37
N ILE A 51 4.01 1.16 -13.18
CA ILE A 51 3.31 -0.11 -13.02
C ILE A 51 1.82 0.23 -12.92
N SER A 52 1.14 0.19 -14.07
CA SER A 52 -0.24 0.69 -14.15
C SER A 52 -1.19 -0.02 -13.19
N ARG A 53 -0.95 -1.29 -12.91
CA ARG A 53 -1.80 -2.06 -11.99
C ARG A 53 -1.86 -1.46 -10.60
N LEU A 54 -0.78 -0.82 -10.17
CA LEU A 54 -0.70 -0.28 -8.81
C LEU A 54 -1.44 1.04 -8.63
N HIS A 55 -1.69 1.77 -9.71
CA HIS A 55 -2.33 3.07 -9.63
C HIS A 55 -1.70 3.96 -8.59
N TYR A 56 -0.38 4.05 -8.63
CA TYR A 56 0.38 4.87 -7.69
C TYR A 56 -0.05 6.33 -7.82
N GLU A 57 -0.24 6.99 -6.67
CA GLU A 57 -0.50 8.42 -6.68
C GLU A 57 -0.07 9.06 -5.36
N LYS A 58 0.30 10.33 -5.44
CA LYS A 58 0.56 11.13 -4.26
C LYS A 58 -0.75 11.78 -3.84
N LEU A 59 -1.08 11.65 -2.58
CA LEU A 59 -2.38 12.08 -2.09
C LEU A 59 -2.34 13.55 -1.70
N LYS A 60 -3.54 14.15 -1.59
CA LYS A 60 -3.70 15.57 -1.34
C LYS A 60 -4.64 15.81 -0.16
N TYR A 61 -4.75 17.07 0.24
CA TYR A 61 -5.67 17.51 1.29
C TYR A 61 -5.34 16.83 2.61
N GLN A 62 -6.30 16.19 3.28
CA GLN A 62 -6.05 15.59 4.57
C GLN A 62 -5.04 14.43 4.53
N TYR A 63 -4.78 13.88 3.35
CA TYR A 63 -3.80 12.81 3.19
C TYR A 63 -2.48 13.33 2.61
N SER A 64 -2.29 14.64 2.60
CA SER A 64 -1.06 15.23 2.09
C SER A 64 0.16 14.65 2.82
N GLY A 65 1.20 14.34 2.07
CA GLY A 65 2.38 13.72 2.63
C GLY A 65 2.40 12.22 2.49
N LEU A 66 1.26 11.63 2.08
CA LEU A 66 1.17 10.19 1.85
C LEU A 66 1.03 9.89 0.38
N SER A 67 1.39 8.67 0.02
CA SER A 67 1.19 8.14 -1.32
C SER A 67 0.41 6.84 -1.19
N SER A 68 -0.14 6.35 -2.29
CA SER A 68 -0.91 5.12 -2.24
C SER A 68 -0.67 4.25 -3.46
N VAL A 69 -0.82 2.95 -3.27
CA VAL A 69 -0.91 1.99 -4.37
C VAL A 69 -2.14 1.13 -4.12
N ARG A 70 -2.76 0.70 -5.20
CA ARG A 70 -3.97 -0.11 -5.12
C ARG A 70 -3.59 -1.58 -4.97
N LEU A 71 -4.32 -2.31 -4.11
CA LEU A 71 -4.04 -3.73 -3.93
C LEU A 71 -4.63 -4.56 -5.07
N SER A 72 -5.76 -4.12 -5.62
CA SER A 72 -6.42 -4.84 -6.71
C SER A 72 -7.32 -3.89 -7.45
N ASN A 73 -7.45 -4.09 -8.77
CA ASN A 73 -8.36 -3.26 -9.56
C ASN A 73 -9.83 -3.56 -9.27
N ARG A 74 -10.10 -4.66 -8.58
CA ARG A 74 -11.46 -5.10 -8.28
C ARG A 74 -11.99 -4.56 -6.95
N PHE A 75 -11.13 -3.98 -6.14
CA PHE A 75 -11.49 -3.52 -4.81
C PHE A 75 -10.99 -2.11 -4.59
N VAL A 76 -11.53 -1.44 -3.57
CA VAL A 76 -11.15 -0.04 -3.28
C VAL A 76 -9.93 0.07 -2.38
N HIS A 77 -9.45 -1.03 -1.85
CA HIS A 77 -8.37 -1.02 -0.86
C HIS A 77 -7.09 -0.44 -1.43
N ARG A 78 -6.46 0.44 -0.66
CA ARG A 78 -5.21 1.08 -1.03
C ARG A 78 -4.22 0.96 0.12
N LEU A 79 -2.97 0.69 -0.21
CA LEU A 79 -1.89 0.69 0.77
C LEU A 79 -1.33 2.10 0.82
N LEU A 80 -1.42 2.73 1.98
CA LEU A 80 -0.92 4.09 2.18
C LEU A 80 0.50 4.03 2.73
N PHE A 81 1.36 4.89 2.21
CA PHE A 81 2.75 4.91 2.68
C PHE A 81 3.33 6.30 2.58
N GLU A 82 4.38 6.51 3.34
CA GLU A 82 5.13 7.76 3.36
C GLU A 82 6.46 7.53 2.65
N GLU A 83 6.84 8.45 1.77
CA GLU A 83 8.12 8.38 1.08
C GLU A 83 9.16 9.17 1.87
N ILE A 84 10.25 8.54 2.21
CA ILE A 84 11.34 9.16 2.94
C ILE A 84 12.62 8.99 2.15
N ASP A 85 13.65 9.77 2.51
CA ASP A 85 14.95 9.74 1.80
C ASP A 85 14.77 9.94 0.30
N ASP A 86 13.98 10.97 -0.07
CA ASP A 86 13.73 11.33 -1.48
C ASP A 86 13.07 10.19 -2.26
N GLY A 87 12.25 9.41 -1.57
CA GLY A 87 11.51 8.35 -2.22
C GLY A 87 12.25 7.03 -2.32
N VAL A 88 13.46 6.96 -1.80
CA VAL A 88 14.23 5.72 -1.84
C VAL A 88 13.71 4.71 -0.82
N VAL A 89 13.29 5.21 0.34
CA VAL A 89 12.77 4.37 1.41
C VAL A 89 11.32 4.76 1.67
N VAL A 90 10.47 3.78 1.90
CA VAL A 90 9.07 4.04 2.20
C VAL A 90 8.74 3.47 3.58
N ARG A 91 7.79 4.12 4.25
CA ARG A 91 7.24 3.63 5.51
C ARG A 91 5.76 3.35 5.29
N LEU A 92 5.37 2.11 5.46
CA LEU A 92 3.97 1.72 5.28
C LEU A 92 3.16 2.21 6.47
N ILE A 93 2.01 2.80 6.17
CA ILE A 93 1.16 3.41 7.19
C ILE A 93 -0.05 2.53 7.50
N GLU A 94 -0.88 2.24 6.49
CA GLU A 94 -2.09 1.45 6.70
C GLU A 94 -2.70 1.07 5.37
N ILE A 95 -3.67 0.15 5.43
CA ILE A 95 -4.52 -0.16 4.27
C ILE A 95 -5.84 0.54 4.50
N ASP A 96 -6.23 1.38 3.56
CA ASP A 96 -7.47 2.12 3.62
C ASP A 96 -8.47 1.54 2.63
N ASP A 97 -9.72 1.36 3.06
CA ASP A 97 -10.76 0.78 2.22
C ASP A 97 -11.83 1.81 1.86
N THR A 98 -11.55 3.09 2.00
CA THR A 98 -12.51 4.13 1.68
C THR A 98 -12.18 4.73 0.32
N HIS A 99 -13.15 5.50 -0.22
CA HIS A 99 -13.00 6.17 -1.50
C HIS A 99 -12.54 7.61 -1.32
N TYR A 100 -11.51 7.83 -0.51
CA TYR A 100 -11.01 9.19 -0.37
C TYR A 100 -10.46 9.65 -1.71
N GLY A 101 -10.52 10.94 -1.95
CA GLY A 101 -10.05 11.49 -3.21
C GLY A 101 -11.06 11.44 -4.32
N ASN A 102 -12.22 10.89 -4.08
CA ASN A 102 -13.30 10.82 -5.06
C ASN A 102 -14.23 12.01 -4.98
N LYS A 103 -13.82 13.06 -4.35
CA LYS A 103 -14.71 14.20 -4.16
C LYS A 103 -14.53 15.16 -5.24
#